data_1b51d6c8d50d47d4a8e59a6fe2ca4aa5
#
_entry.id   1b51d6c8d50d47d4a8e59a6fe2ca4aa5
#
_cell.length_a   1.000
_cell.length_b   1.000
_cell.length_c   1.000
_cell.angle_alpha   90.00
_cell.angle_beta   90.00
_cell.angle_gamma   90.00
#
_symmetry.space_group_name_H-M   'P 1'
#
loop_
_entity.id
_entity.type
_entity.pdbx_description
1 polymer ?
#
loop_
_entity_poly.entity_id
_entity_poly.type
_entity_poly.pdbx_seq_one_letter_code
_entity_poly.pdbx_strand_id
1 'polypeptide(L)'
;MNFTFSEDQEIFRDAFKKYLESNVTPEKIRSGWEDNKPFNQARWQELEELGILQSNLDEKYGGLGLDLVTSCLLVEEMGYYALPEPAAEQIFLSNLLINKSIDIAALIEEKNQFIGVTHSLSPNILFLDNSSKLINLGEDSISIVSSKDINGKKQKSSDPSRDLTSFISENSDSGLLQTLNDQKSLVSNIANSGMVMSAAILVGLSRKILDLATAYTLDRKQFGKPIGSFQAVKHMLAQAAIEIEFSKATLYRAAYSLDNDNPLQKLHAAQAKLQAIDACEMASRNSMQAHGAMGYTWEMDLHIFIRRGWSYKQVWGNKSLLENYIMNQLEKDLPKLGSTYTFL
;
A
#
# COMPACT_ATOMS: atom_id res chain seq x y z
N MET A 1 21.10 -1.24 10.45
CA MET A 1 20.37 -0.73 9.28
C MET A 1 21.22 0.30 8.57
N ASN A 2 21.39 0.17 7.26
CA ASN A 2 21.98 1.23 6.43
C ASN A 2 20.83 2.11 5.93
N PHE A 3 20.96 3.44 6.00
CA PHE A 3 19.94 4.38 5.54
C PHE A 3 20.14 4.83 4.08
N THR A 4 21.16 4.30 3.41
CA THR A 4 21.38 4.53 1.98
C THR A 4 20.97 3.30 1.19
N PHE A 5 20.28 3.51 0.08
CA PHE A 5 19.97 2.43 -0.85
C PHE A 5 21.20 2.08 -1.69
N SER A 6 21.26 0.83 -2.15
CA SER A 6 22.30 0.41 -3.10
C SER A 6 22.01 0.99 -4.49
N GLU A 7 23.05 1.07 -5.32
CA GLU A 7 22.93 1.50 -6.71
C GLU A 7 21.93 0.61 -7.49
N ASP A 8 21.95 -0.70 -7.26
CA ASP A 8 21.02 -1.64 -7.90
C ASP A 8 19.56 -1.38 -7.49
N GLN A 9 19.29 -1.08 -6.21
CA GLN A 9 17.96 -0.73 -5.74
C GLN A 9 17.46 0.56 -6.40
N GLU A 10 18.31 1.56 -6.54
CA GLU A 10 17.96 2.82 -7.20
C GLU A 10 17.73 2.64 -8.70
N ILE A 11 18.57 1.87 -9.40
CA ILE A 11 18.41 1.56 -10.83
C ILE A 11 17.08 0.83 -11.07
N PHE A 12 16.75 -0.16 -10.23
CA PHE A 12 15.52 -0.93 -10.37
C PHE A 12 14.28 -0.06 -10.13
N ARG A 13 14.29 0.75 -9.05
CA ARG A 13 13.24 1.75 -8.79
C ARG A 13 13.05 2.71 -9.97
N ASP A 14 14.15 3.28 -10.50
CA ASP A 14 14.10 4.30 -11.55
C ASP A 14 13.63 3.71 -12.90
N ALA A 15 13.98 2.45 -13.19
CA ALA A 15 13.45 1.74 -14.34
C ALA A 15 11.92 1.54 -14.21
N PHE A 16 11.47 1.09 -13.04
CA PHE A 16 10.04 0.91 -12.76
C PHE A 16 9.27 2.24 -12.77
N LYS A 17 9.84 3.29 -12.22
CA LYS A 17 9.28 4.64 -12.27
C LYS A 17 9.02 5.11 -13.69
N LYS A 18 9.98 4.94 -14.62
CA LYS A 18 9.83 5.29 -16.05
C LYS A 18 8.68 4.51 -16.70
N TYR A 19 8.54 3.22 -16.37
CA TYR A 19 7.41 2.42 -16.81
C TYR A 19 6.08 2.99 -16.33
N LEU A 20 5.95 3.29 -15.04
CA LEU A 20 4.73 3.85 -14.46
C LEU A 20 4.37 5.21 -15.04
N GLU A 21 5.35 6.09 -15.23
CA GLU A 21 5.16 7.42 -15.83
C GLU A 21 4.50 7.34 -17.22
N SER A 22 4.87 6.36 -18.01
CA SER A 22 4.34 6.18 -19.37
C SER A 22 3.01 5.41 -19.41
N ASN A 23 2.79 4.49 -18.45
CA ASN A 23 1.70 3.53 -18.52
C ASN A 23 0.56 3.78 -17.51
N VAL A 24 0.79 4.60 -16.47
CA VAL A 24 -0.19 4.91 -15.43
C VAL A 24 -0.40 6.42 -15.36
N THR A 25 -1.19 6.95 -16.30
CA THR A 25 -1.51 8.38 -16.33
C THR A 25 -2.91 8.66 -15.74
N PRO A 26 -3.17 9.88 -15.26
CA PRO A 26 -4.49 10.25 -14.77
C PRO A 26 -5.62 9.99 -15.77
N GLU A 27 -5.39 10.20 -17.07
CA GLU A 27 -6.35 9.93 -18.15
C GLU A 27 -6.69 8.44 -18.23
N LYS A 28 -5.67 7.57 -18.18
CA LYS A 28 -5.86 6.11 -18.21
C LYS A 28 -6.62 5.62 -16.96
N ILE A 29 -6.38 6.23 -15.80
CA ILE A 29 -7.11 5.92 -14.57
C ILE A 29 -8.58 6.32 -14.69
N ARG A 30 -8.87 7.54 -15.17
CA ARG A 30 -10.26 8.00 -15.39
C ARG A 30 -11.00 7.16 -16.42
N SER A 31 -10.36 6.79 -17.52
CA SER A 31 -10.96 5.89 -18.52
C SER A 31 -11.36 4.55 -17.88
N GLY A 32 -10.51 3.98 -17.02
CA GLY A 32 -10.86 2.77 -16.27
C GLY A 32 -12.09 2.94 -15.35
N TRP A 33 -12.29 4.14 -14.79
CA TRP A 33 -13.46 4.45 -13.97
C TRP A 33 -14.72 4.58 -14.80
N GLU A 34 -14.65 5.25 -15.95
CA GLU A 34 -15.77 5.45 -16.90
C GLU A 34 -16.25 4.11 -17.46
N ASP A 35 -15.32 3.23 -17.79
CA ASP A 35 -15.59 1.89 -18.30
C ASP A 35 -16.00 0.88 -17.22
N ASN A 36 -15.97 1.25 -15.93
CA ASN A 36 -16.11 0.34 -14.79
C ASN A 36 -15.14 -0.86 -14.85
N LYS A 37 -13.94 -0.65 -15.38
CA LYS A 37 -12.86 -1.64 -15.53
C LYS A 37 -11.56 -1.07 -14.97
N PRO A 38 -11.46 -0.92 -13.64
CA PRO A 38 -10.24 -0.37 -13.03
C PRO A 38 -9.03 -1.32 -13.12
N PHE A 39 -9.24 -2.61 -13.29
CA PHE A 39 -8.17 -3.60 -13.52
C PHE A 39 -7.87 -3.70 -15.01
N ASN A 40 -6.62 -3.46 -15.38
CA ASN A 40 -6.11 -3.63 -16.75
C ASN A 40 -5.26 -4.90 -16.86
N GLN A 41 -5.81 -5.92 -17.52
CA GLN A 41 -5.15 -7.22 -17.66
C GLN A 41 -3.83 -7.14 -18.43
N ALA A 42 -3.73 -6.28 -19.45
CA ALA A 42 -2.50 -6.11 -20.22
C ALA A 42 -1.40 -5.52 -19.32
N ARG A 43 -1.69 -4.48 -18.55
CA ARG A 43 -0.74 -3.89 -17.60
C ARG A 43 -0.33 -4.89 -16.50
N TRP A 44 -1.25 -5.74 -16.02
CA TRP A 44 -0.91 -6.81 -15.09
C TRP A 44 0.12 -7.77 -15.66
N GLN A 45 -0.06 -8.19 -16.92
CA GLN A 45 0.89 -9.05 -17.64
C GLN A 45 2.25 -8.36 -17.84
N GLU A 46 2.25 -7.07 -18.23
CA GLU A 46 3.49 -6.29 -18.35
C GLU A 46 4.25 -6.20 -17.02
N LEU A 47 3.55 -6.00 -15.89
CA LEU A 47 4.16 -5.98 -14.54
C LEU A 47 4.77 -7.34 -14.17
N GLU A 48 4.16 -8.42 -14.62
CA GLU A 48 4.69 -9.77 -14.45
C GLU A 48 5.94 -10.00 -15.31
N GLU A 49 5.89 -9.64 -16.60
CA GLU A 49 7.03 -9.74 -17.53
C GLU A 49 8.23 -8.91 -17.06
N LEU A 50 8.00 -7.80 -16.41
CA LEU A 50 9.03 -6.97 -15.78
C LEU A 50 9.56 -7.55 -14.46
N GLY A 51 9.01 -8.65 -13.95
CA GLY A 51 9.39 -9.27 -12.69
C GLY A 51 8.93 -8.50 -11.44
N ILE A 52 8.10 -7.46 -11.61
CA ILE A 52 7.64 -6.62 -10.48
C ILE A 52 6.76 -7.41 -9.52
N LEU A 53 5.82 -8.21 -10.06
CA LEU A 53 4.89 -8.99 -9.23
C LEU A 53 5.59 -10.08 -8.42
N GLN A 54 6.74 -10.58 -8.89
CA GLN A 54 7.53 -11.61 -8.24
C GLN A 54 8.78 -11.04 -7.55
N SER A 55 8.87 -9.72 -7.36
CA SER A 55 10.09 -9.05 -6.89
C SER A 55 10.62 -9.60 -5.56
N ASN A 56 9.77 -9.89 -4.59
CA ASN A 56 10.15 -10.46 -3.29
C ASN A 56 9.79 -11.95 -3.13
N LEU A 57 9.31 -12.60 -4.18
CA LEU A 57 9.11 -14.05 -4.17
C LEU A 57 10.47 -14.75 -4.21
N ASP A 58 10.64 -15.83 -3.42
CA ASP A 58 11.88 -16.61 -3.39
C ASP A 58 12.24 -17.15 -4.78
N GLU A 59 13.54 -17.20 -5.10
CA GLU A 59 14.05 -17.73 -6.37
C GLU A 59 13.58 -19.16 -6.64
N LYS A 60 13.42 -19.99 -5.60
CA LYS A 60 12.90 -21.36 -5.72
C LYS A 60 11.47 -21.44 -6.27
N TYR A 61 10.71 -20.34 -6.19
CA TYR A 61 9.37 -20.21 -6.75
C TYR A 61 9.36 -19.34 -8.03
N GLY A 62 10.54 -18.98 -8.55
CA GLY A 62 10.70 -18.20 -9.76
C GLY A 62 10.64 -16.68 -9.55
N GLY A 63 10.85 -16.21 -8.34
CA GLY A 63 10.93 -14.78 -8.00
C GLY A 63 12.35 -14.22 -8.07
N LEU A 64 12.50 -12.94 -7.68
CA LEU A 64 13.78 -12.22 -7.64
C LEU A 64 14.40 -12.21 -6.23
N GLY A 65 13.69 -12.67 -5.20
CA GLY A 65 14.19 -12.75 -3.82
C GLY A 65 14.55 -11.40 -3.19
N LEU A 66 13.97 -10.30 -3.67
CA LEU A 66 14.28 -8.96 -3.14
C LEU A 66 13.70 -8.78 -1.74
N ASP A 67 14.38 -8.00 -0.91
CA ASP A 67 13.96 -7.68 0.45
C ASP A 67 12.75 -6.72 0.49
N LEU A 68 12.11 -6.60 1.67
CA LEU A 68 10.96 -5.72 1.84
C LEU A 68 11.32 -4.23 1.78
N VAL A 69 12.57 -3.86 2.06
CA VAL A 69 13.05 -2.49 1.89
C VAL A 69 13.01 -2.11 0.41
N THR A 70 13.52 -2.98 -0.46
CA THR A 70 13.45 -2.79 -1.93
C THR A 70 12.00 -2.81 -2.41
N SER A 71 11.18 -3.73 -1.88
CA SER A 71 9.75 -3.78 -2.18
C SER A 71 9.01 -2.49 -1.81
N CYS A 72 9.40 -1.85 -0.68
CA CYS A 72 8.85 -0.54 -0.31
C CYS A 72 9.17 0.56 -1.34
N LEU A 73 10.40 0.57 -1.90
CA LEU A 73 10.75 1.53 -2.96
C LEU A 73 9.83 1.40 -4.18
N LEU A 74 9.55 0.17 -4.61
CA LEU A 74 8.64 -0.08 -5.72
C LEU A 74 7.19 0.32 -5.40
N VAL A 75 6.73 -0.03 -4.20
CA VAL A 75 5.36 0.25 -3.76
C VAL A 75 5.14 1.75 -3.51
N GLU A 76 6.16 2.51 -3.08
CA GLU A 76 6.09 3.97 -3.06
C GLU A 76 5.84 4.55 -4.45
N GLU A 77 6.52 4.04 -5.49
CA GLU A 77 6.28 4.50 -6.86
C GLU A 77 4.88 4.08 -7.35
N MET A 78 4.38 2.88 -6.98
CA MET A 78 2.97 2.50 -7.25
C MET A 78 1.99 3.50 -6.63
N GLY A 79 2.26 3.95 -5.41
CA GLY A 79 1.49 5.01 -4.73
C GLY A 79 1.60 6.34 -5.45
N TYR A 80 2.81 6.77 -5.83
CA TYR A 80 3.06 8.03 -6.51
C TYR A 80 2.28 8.17 -7.83
N TYR A 81 2.17 7.07 -8.59
CA TYR A 81 1.39 7.04 -9.85
C TYR A 81 -0.05 6.57 -9.66
N ALA A 82 -0.46 6.23 -8.43
CA ALA A 82 -1.79 5.68 -8.11
C ALA A 82 -2.14 4.46 -8.97
N LEU A 83 -1.21 3.49 -9.09
CA LEU A 83 -1.42 2.25 -9.85
C LEU A 83 -2.73 1.57 -9.41
N PRO A 84 -3.68 1.30 -10.33
CA PRO A 84 -4.96 0.68 -9.97
C PRO A 84 -4.86 -0.78 -9.56
N GLU A 85 -4.01 -1.55 -10.24
CA GLU A 85 -3.85 -3.00 -10.03
C GLU A 85 -3.28 -3.31 -8.64
N PRO A 86 -3.65 -4.46 -8.04
CA PRO A 86 -3.25 -4.84 -6.68
C PRO A 86 -1.82 -5.43 -6.62
N ALA A 87 -0.86 -4.80 -7.31
CA ALA A 87 0.52 -5.26 -7.37
C ALA A 87 1.21 -5.19 -6.00
N ALA A 88 0.91 -4.17 -5.20
CA ALA A 88 1.42 -4.05 -3.85
C ALA A 88 0.91 -5.19 -2.95
N GLU A 89 -0.37 -5.53 -3.06
CA GLU A 89 -0.99 -6.65 -2.34
C GLU A 89 -0.37 -7.98 -2.76
N GLN A 90 -0.08 -8.17 -4.06
CA GLN A 90 0.60 -9.37 -4.54
C GLN A 90 1.99 -9.50 -3.89
N ILE A 91 2.79 -8.44 -3.90
CA ILE A 91 4.15 -8.43 -3.35
C ILE A 91 4.13 -8.67 -1.83
N PHE A 92 3.39 -7.86 -1.07
CA PHE A 92 3.48 -7.86 0.38
C PHE A 92 2.64 -8.91 1.10
N LEU A 93 1.63 -9.47 0.45
CA LEU A 93 0.71 -10.42 1.09
C LEU A 93 0.84 -11.80 0.46
N SER A 94 0.58 -11.92 -0.83
CA SER A 94 0.53 -13.22 -1.50
C SER A 94 1.90 -13.87 -1.59
N ASN A 95 2.91 -13.14 -2.04
CA ASN A 95 4.27 -13.69 -2.16
C ASN A 95 4.87 -14.06 -0.79
N LEU A 96 4.61 -13.24 0.25
CA LEU A 96 5.08 -13.58 1.60
C LEU A 96 4.41 -14.83 2.16
N LEU A 97 3.14 -15.04 1.88
CA LEU A 97 2.43 -16.28 2.23
C LEU A 97 3.06 -17.49 1.52
N ILE A 98 3.35 -17.36 0.22
CA ILE A 98 4.01 -18.42 -0.57
C ILE A 98 5.41 -18.72 -0.01
N ASN A 99 6.22 -17.70 0.27
CA ASN A 99 7.57 -17.87 0.79
C ASN A 99 7.61 -18.58 2.16
N LYS A 100 6.59 -18.33 3.00
CA LYS A 100 6.55 -18.81 4.39
C LYS A 100 5.78 -20.14 4.55
N SER A 101 5.06 -20.62 3.53
CA SER A 101 4.24 -21.84 3.63
C SER A 101 4.33 -22.68 2.35
N ILE A 102 4.93 -23.86 2.47
CA ILE A 102 5.01 -24.85 1.37
C ILE A 102 3.60 -25.31 0.94
N ASP A 103 2.68 -25.46 1.89
CA ASP A 103 1.31 -25.88 1.58
C ASP A 103 0.58 -24.82 0.74
N ILE A 104 0.77 -23.52 1.07
CA ILE A 104 0.20 -22.43 0.27
C ILE A 104 0.87 -22.39 -1.10
N ALA A 105 2.19 -22.52 -1.18
CA ALA A 105 2.94 -22.53 -2.43
C ALA A 105 2.47 -23.66 -3.37
N ALA A 106 2.23 -24.85 -2.84
CA ALA A 106 1.74 -26.01 -3.61
C ALA A 106 0.33 -25.81 -4.19
N LEU A 107 -0.51 -25.01 -3.53
CA LEU A 107 -1.87 -24.72 -4.00
C LEU A 107 -1.94 -23.59 -5.02
N ILE A 108 -0.86 -22.84 -5.18
CA ILE A 108 -0.80 -21.67 -6.07
C ILE A 108 0.05 -22.03 -7.28
N GLU A 109 -0.44 -22.93 -8.12
CA GLU A 109 0.24 -23.35 -9.35
C GLU A 109 -0.06 -22.42 -10.55
N GLU A 110 -1.06 -21.55 -10.44
CA GLU A 110 -1.52 -20.71 -11.57
C GLU A 110 -0.68 -19.43 -11.66
N LYS A 111 0.12 -19.32 -12.71
CA LYS A 111 0.81 -18.09 -13.10
C LYS A 111 -0.21 -17.08 -13.66
N ASN A 112 0.09 -15.79 -13.56
CA ASN A 112 -0.66 -14.69 -14.18
C ASN A 112 -1.99 -14.32 -13.53
N GLN A 113 -2.28 -14.80 -12.32
CA GLN A 113 -3.51 -14.44 -11.62
C GLN A 113 -3.23 -13.81 -10.27
N PHE A 114 -4.07 -12.83 -9.93
CA PHE A 114 -4.03 -12.20 -8.62
C PHE A 114 -4.59 -13.15 -7.55
N ILE A 115 -3.95 -13.17 -6.39
CA ILE A 115 -4.42 -13.90 -5.21
C ILE A 115 -4.93 -12.90 -4.20
N GLY A 116 -6.23 -12.94 -3.93
CA GLY A 116 -6.83 -12.09 -2.92
C GLY A 116 -6.44 -12.50 -1.50
N VAL A 117 -6.20 -11.54 -0.62
CA VAL A 117 -5.95 -11.78 0.81
C VAL A 117 -6.91 -10.93 1.63
N THR A 118 -7.60 -11.55 2.59
CA THR A 118 -8.48 -10.85 3.53
C THR A 118 -8.09 -11.13 4.96
N HIS A 119 -8.39 -10.18 5.85
CA HIS A 119 -8.15 -10.24 7.28
C HIS A 119 -9.14 -9.32 8.01
N SER A 120 -9.35 -9.47 9.30
CA SER A 120 -10.21 -8.58 10.10
C SER A 120 -9.84 -7.09 9.99
N LEU A 121 -8.56 -6.78 9.78
CA LEU A 121 -8.05 -5.41 9.51
C LEU A 121 -8.29 -4.93 8.07
N SER A 122 -8.63 -5.83 7.14
CA SER A 122 -8.93 -5.56 5.73
C SER A 122 -9.97 -6.57 5.22
N PRO A 123 -11.25 -6.43 5.62
CA PRO A 123 -12.26 -7.48 5.43
C PRO A 123 -12.83 -7.58 4.02
N ASN A 124 -12.59 -6.59 3.16
CA ASN A 124 -13.11 -6.61 1.80
C ASN A 124 -12.11 -7.29 0.85
N ILE A 125 -12.64 -8.11 -0.04
CA ILE A 125 -11.89 -8.74 -1.12
C ILE A 125 -11.67 -7.70 -2.21
N LEU A 126 -10.42 -7.55 -2.62
CA LEU A 126 -10.03 -6.66 -3.70
C LEU A 126 -10.01 -7.44 -5.01
N PHE A 127 -10.64 -6.91 -6.06
CA PHE A 127 -10.67 -7.50 -7.41
C PHE A 127 -11.05 -8.99 -7.44
N LEU A 128 -12.15 -9.35 -6.78
CA LEU A 128 -12.59 -10.76 -6.70
C LEU A 128 -12.71 -11.41 -8.09
N ASP A 129 -13.24 -10.69 -9.07
CA ASP A 129 -13.47 -11.21 -10.43
C ASP A 129 -12.16 -11.48 -11.20
N ASN A 130 -11.05 -10.88 -10.76
CA ASN A 130 -9.72 -11.04 -11.34
C ASN A 130 -8.81 -11.96 -10.50
N SER A 131 -9.28 -12.43 -9.34
CA SER A 131 -8.52 -13.32 -8.48
C SER A 131 -8.81 -14.78 -8.77
N SER A 132 -7.78 -15.62 -8.71
CA SER A 132 -7.94 -17.08 -8.85
C SER A 132 -8.39 -17.74 -7.55
N LYS A 133 -7.80 -17.28 -6.47
CA LYS A 133 -8.00 -17.80 -5.11
C LYS A 133 -8.09 -16.66 -4.11
N LEU A 134 -8.79 -16.90 -3.03
CA LEU A 134 -8.84 -16.04 -1.86
C LEU A 134 -8.18 -16.74 -0.68
N ILE A 135 -7.28 -16.04 -0.03
CA ILE A 135 -6.71 -16.44 1.26
C ILE A 135 -7.38 -15.61 2.35
N ASN A 136 -8.14 -16.26 3.22
CA ASN A 136 -8.78 -15.63 4.36
C ASN A 136 -7.97 -15.93 5.63
N LEU A 137 -7.48 -14.87 6.27
CA LEU A 137 -6.67 -14.93 7.48
C LEU A 137 -7.59 -14.78 8.71
N GLY A 138 -7.72 -15.87 9.49
CA GLY A 138 -8.35 -15.88 10.82
C GLY A 138 -7.40 -15.30 11.87
N GLU A 139 -7.65 -15.61 13.15
CA GLU A 139 -6.73 -15.24 14.25
C GLU A 139 -5.49 -16.16 14.28
N ASP A 140 -5.68 -17.45 14.07
CA ASP A 140 -4.66 -18.49 14.11
C ASP A 140 -4.78 -19.49 12.96
N SER A 141 -5.64 -19.23 11.99
CA SER A 141 -5.91 -20.12 10.87
C SER A 141 -5.86 -19.38 9.53
N ILE A 142 -5.54 -20.13 8.47
CA ILE A 142 -5.52 -19.63 7.09
C ILE A 142 -6.43 -20.54 6.27
N SER A 143 -7.47 -19.98 5.68
CA SER A 143 -8.39 -20.69 4.79
C SER A 143 -8.15 -20.27 3.34
N ILE A 144 -8.03 -21.24 2.44
CA ILE A 144 -7.85 -21.01 1.02
C ILE A 144 -9.14 -21.43 0.31
N VAL A 145 -9.71 -20.50 -0.44
CA VAL A 145 -11.01 -20.64 -1.09
C VAL A 145 -10.87 -20.34 -2.58
N SER A 146 -11.57 -21.09 -3.42
CA SER A 146 -11.70 -20.76 -4.85
C SER A 146 -12.51 -19.47 -5.00
N SER A 147 -11.98 -18.48 -5.72
CA SER A 147 -12.68 -17.20 -5.91
C SER A 147 -14.02 -17.35 -6.63
N LYS A 148 -14.16 -18.38 -7.47
CA LYS A 148 -15.39 -18.66 -8.24
C LYS A 148 -16.58 -19.08 -7.37
N ASP A 149 -16.28 -19.59 -6.17
CA ASP A 149 -17.29 -20.12 -5.25
C ASP A 149 -17.64 -19.09 -4.14
N ILE A 150 -17.04 -17.89 -4.21
CA ILE A 150 -17.29 -16.83 -3.23
C ILE A 150 -18.56 -16.08 -3.59
N ASN A 151 -19.53 -16.13 -2.70
CA ASN A 151 -20.70 -15.30 -2.77
C ASN A 151 -20.46 -14.02 -1.98
N GLY A 152 -20.32 -12.89 -2.67
CA GLY A 152 -19.99 -11.60 -2.07
C GLY A 152 -20.85 -10.48 -2.64
N LYS A 153 -20.98 -9.38 -1.87
CA LYS A 153 -21.69 -8.18 -2.29
C LYS A 153 -20.68 -7.10 -2.66
N LYS A 154 -20.75 -6.60 -3.88
CA LYS A 154 -19.94 -5.44 -4.32
C LYS A 154 -20.18 -4.25 -3.39
N GLN A 155 -19.09 -3.64 -2.94
CA GLN A 155 -19.09 -2.48 -2.06
C GLN A 155 -18.69 -1.23 -2.85
N LYS A 156 -19.38 -0.12 -2.57
CA LYS A 156 -19.02 1.17 -3.19
C LYS A 156 -17.80 1.75 -2.49
N SER A 157 -16.70 1.90 -3.22
CA SER A 157 -15.48 2.57 -2.74
C SER A 157 -15.54 4.07 -2.99
N SER A 158 -14.86 4.85 -2.13
CA SER A 158 -14.57 6.26 -2.41
C SER A 158 -13.56 6.42 -3.56
N ASP A 159 -12.71 5.41 -3.77
CA ASP A 159 -11.78 5.31 -4.87
C ASP A 159 -12.33 4.31 -5.91
N PRO A 160 -12.78 4.77 -7.08
CA PRO A 160 -13.33 3.87 -8.11
C PRO A 160 -12.30 2.89 -8.68
N SER A 161 -11.01 3.11 -8.48
CA SER A 161 -9.98 2.14 -8.87
C SER A 161 -9.92 0.92 -7.96
N ARG A 162 -10.65 0.89 -6.84
CA ARG A 162 -10.66 -0.26 -5.93
C ARG A 162 -12.00 -0.98 -6.02
N ASP A 163 -12.01 -2.06 -6.77
CA ASP A 163 -13.16 -2.97 -6.84
C ASP A 163 -13.20 -3.83 -5.57
N LEU A 164 -14.15 -3.54 -4.69
CA LEU A 164 -14.29 -4.15 -3.39
C LEU A 164 -15.52 -5.05 -3.32
N THR A 165 -15.35 -6.24 -2.77
CA THR A 165 -16.43 -7.19 -2.50
C THR A 165 -16.38 -7.58 -1.02
N SER A 166 -17.52 -7.44 -0.30
CA SER A 166 -17.60 -7.96 1.06
C SER A 166 -17.82 -9.47 1.03
N PHE A 167 -17.10 -10.18 1.87
CA PHE A 167 -17.28 -11.60 2.07
C PHE A 167 -18.52 -11.86 2.93
N ILE A 168 -19.49 -12.61 2.40
CA ILE A 168 -20.67 -13.07 3.15
C ILE A 168 -20.46 -14.55 3.48
N SER A 169 -20.06 -14.79 4.71
CA SER A 169 -19.86 -16.16 5.23
C SER A 169 -21.19 -16.81 5.66
N GLU A 170 -22.10 -17.06 4.72
CA GLU A 170 -23.34 -17.80 5.06
C GLU A 170 -23.27 -19.32 4.83
N ASN A 171 -22.24 -19.82 4.11
CA ASN A 171 -22.00 -21.27 3.97
C ASN A 171 -20.50 -21.50 3.84
N SER A 172 -19.87 -21.83 4.95
CA SER A 172 -18.41 -21.93 5.11
C SER A 172 -17.71 -23.03 4.31
N ASP A 173 -18.42 -23.92 3.62
CA ASP A 173 -17.84 -25.10 2.97
C ASP A 173 -17.85 -25.06 1.44
N SER A 174 -18.56 -24.11 0.82
CA SER A 174 -18.55 -24.01 -0.64
C SER A 174 -17.23 -23.34 -1.10
N GLY A 175 -16.46 -24.08 -1.89
CA GLY A 175 -15.20 -23.60 -2.47
C GLY A 175 -13.99 -23.65 -1.56
N LEU A 176 -14.12 -24.15 -0.32
CA LEU A 176 -12.99 -24.34 0.58
C LEU A 176 -12.04 -25.41 0.02
N LEU A 177 -10.80 -25.00 -0.27
CA LEU A 177 -9.75 -25.88 -0.79
C LEU A 177 -8.94 -26.48 0.36
N GLN A 178 -8.56 -25.65 1.33
CA GLN A 178 -7.76 -26.07 2.48
C GLN A 178 -7.92 -25.11 3.66
N THR A 179 -7.75 -25.62 4.88
CA THR A 179 -7.55 -24.83 6.09
C THR A 179 -6.27 -25.28 6.79
N LEU A 180 -5.41 -24.31 7.11
CA LEU A 180 -4.20 -24.48 7.91
C LEU A 180 -4.45 -23.88 9.29
N ASN A 181 -4.32 -24.68 10.34
CA ASN A 181 -4.48 -24.26 11.73
C ASN A 181 -3.11 -23.94 12.36
N ASP A 182 -3.10 -23.35 13.55
CA ASP A 182 -1.89 -23.00 14.32
C ASP A 182 -0.94 -22.02 13.58
N GLN A 183 -1.52 -21.12 12.75
CA GLN A 183 -0.78 -20.18 11.91
C GLN A 183 -0.69 -18.77 12.52
N LYS A 184 -0.85 -18.60 13.83
CA LYS A 184 -0.91 -17.30 14.49
C LYS A 184 0.29 -16.38 14.16
N SER A 185 1.49 -16.94 14.14
CA SER A 185 2.70 -16.18 13.81
C SER A 185 2.68 -15.70 12.36
N LEU A 186 2.32 -16.58 11.40
CA LEU A 186 2.24 -16.23 9.98
C LEU A 186 1.14 -15.20 9.72
N VAL A 187 -0.05 -15.37 10.31
CA VAL A 187 -1.14 -14.39 10.21
C VAL A 187 -0.70 -13.02 10.74
N SER A 188 -0.02 -12.98 11.89
CA SER A 188 0.50 -11.74 12.46
C SER A 188 1.53 -11.08 11.53
N ASN A 189 2.44 -11.86 10.95
CA ASN A 189 3.46 -11.34 10.03
C ASN A 189 2.82 -10.74 8.75
N ILE A 190 1.82 -11.40 8.18
CA ILE A 190 1.11 -10.87 7.01
C ILE A 190 0.31 -9.61 7.37
N ALA A 191 -0.31 -9.55 8.53
CA ALA A 191 -0.99 -8.34 8.99
C ALA A 191 -0.02 -7.15 9.15
N ASN A 192 1.18 -7.39 9.72
CA ASN A 192 2.24 -6.39 9.81
C ASN A 192 2.71 -5.94 8.42
N SER A 193 2.88 -6.88 7.49
CA SER A 193 3.25 -6.60 6.10
C SER A 193 2.20 -5.77 5.38
N GLY A 194 0.90 -6.03 5.63
CA GLY A 194 -0.20 -5.21 5.13
C GLY A 194 -0.16 -3.76 5.64
N MET A 195 0.23 -3.54 6.90
CA MET A 195 0.46 -2.18 7.44
C MET A 195 1.60 -1.48 6.72
N VAL A 196 2.76 -2.15 6.54
CA VAL A 196 3.94 -1.59 5.86
C VAL A 196 3.64 -1.28 4.39
N MET A 197 3.02 -2.21 3.67
CA MET A 197 2.56 -2.00 2.28
C MET A 197 1.66 -0.76 2.17
N SER A 198 0.65 -0.67 3.05
CA SER A 198 -0.27 0.47 3.02
C SER A 198 0.45 1.79 3.35
N ALA A 199 1.46 1.76 4.24
CA ALA A 199 2.28 2.92 4.54
C ALA A 199 3.09 3.36 3.31
N ALA A 200 3.71 2.44 2.58
CA ALA A 200 4.47 2.72 1.36
C ALA A 200 3.59 3.39 0.29
N ILE A 201 2.39 2.85 0.03
CA ILE A 201 1.41 3.48 -0.88
C ILE A 201 1.06 4.89 -0.43
N LEU A 202 0.77 5.11 0.86
CA LEU A 202 0.41 6.41 1.40
C LEU A 202 1.55 7.42 1.28
N VAL A 203 2.81 7.01 1.50
CA VAL A 203 3.99 7.85 1.30
C VAL A 203 4.09 8.29 -0.18
N GLY A 204 3.96 7.34 -1.11
CA GLY A 204 3.98 7.64 -2.55
C GLY A 204 2.88 8.62 -2.98
N LEU A 205 1.65 8.37 -2.52
CA LEU A 205 0.50 9.28 -2.75
C LEU A 205 0.76 10.68 -2.19
N SER A 206 1.31 10.77 -0.98
CA SER A 206 1.61 12.04 -0.31
C SER A 206 2.63 12.87 -1.09
N ARG A 207 3.68 12.22 -1.62
CA ARG A 207 4.68 12.83 -2.50
C ARG A 207 4.02 13.41 -3.75
N LYS A 208 3.19 12.63 -4.44
CA LYS A 208 2.49 13.09 -5.65
C LYS A 208 1.53 14.24 -5.38
N ILE A 209 0.75 14.17 -4.30
CA ILE A 209 -0.17 15.23 -3.88
C ILE A 209 0.60 16.54 -3.63
N LEU A 210 1.74 16.47 -2.97
CA LEU A 210 2.61 17.63 -2.71
C LEU A 210 3.20 18.20 -4.00
N ASP A 211 3.68 17.34 -4.91
CA ASP A 211 4.25 17.76 -6.19
C ASP A 211 3.20 18.47 -7.07
N LEU A 212 1.98 17.94 -7.14
CA LEU A 212 0.87 18.59 -7.86
C LEU A 212 0.57 19.98 -7.28
N ALA A 213 0.52 20.12 -5.96
CA ALA A 213 0.28 21.40 -5.31
C ALA A 213 1.43 22.38 -5.52
N THR A 214 2.66 21.90 -5.47
CA THR A 214 3.85 22.70 -5.72
C THR A 214 3.85 23.24 -7.15
N ALA A 215 3.62 22.37 -8.14
CA ALA A 215 3.53 22.79 -9.55
C ALA A 215 2.41 23.81 -9.76
N TYR A 216 1.22 23.56 -9.23
CA TYR A 216 0.08 24.48 -9.32
C TYR A 216 0.39 25.85 -8.71
N THR A 217 1.01 25.90 -7.53
CA THR A 217 1.31 27.15 -6.84
C THR A 217 2.44 27.97 -7.49
N LEU A 218 3.32 27.32 -8.26
CA LEU A 218 4.34 27.98 -9.07
C LEU A 218 3.76 28.62 -10.34
N ASP A 219 2.75 27.99 -10.94
CA ASP A 219 2.12 28.46 -12.17
C ASP A 219 1.01 29.49 -11.90
N ARG A 220 0.15 29.26 -10.92
CA ARG A 220 -1.00 30.11 -10.60
C ARG A 220 -0.56 31.47 -10.06
N LYS A 221 -0.96 32.55 -10.74
CA LYS A 221 -0.65 33.93 -10.35
C LYS A 221 -1.86 34.64 -9.71
N GLN A 222 -1.62 35.33 -8.61
CA GLN A 222 -2.57 36.26 -7.97
C GLN A 222 -1.75 37.44 -7.36
N PHE A 223 -2.36 38.62 -7.31
CA PHE A 223 -1.67 39.83 -6.83
C PHE A 223 -0.34 40.10 -7.54
N GLY A 224 -0.30 39.81 -8.85
CA GLY A 224 0.86 40.09 -9.71
C GLY A 224 2.04 39.11 -9.63
N LYS A 225 1.93 38.01 -8.85
CA LYS A 225 3.00 37.02 -8.70
C LYS A 225 2.46 35.60 -8.46
N PRO A 226 3.30 34.55 -8.65
CA PRO A 226 2.91 33.17 -8.31
C PRO A 226 2.45 33.03 -6.86
N ILE A 227 1.36 32.28 -6.62
CA ILE A 227 0.83 32.13 -5.25
C ILE A 227 1.81 31.39 -4.32
N GLY A 228 2.67 30.52 -4.84
CA GLY A 228 3.75 29.86 -4.11
C GLY A 228 4.82 30.83 -3.57
N SER A 229 4.84 32.10 -4.02
CA SER A 229 5.74 33.13 -3.45
C SER A 229 5.29 33.64 -2.07
N PHE A 230 4.02 33.43 -1.69
CA PHE A 230 3.49 33.88 -0.40
C PHE A 230 3.92 32.93 0.73
N GLN A 231 4.37 33.51 1.86
CA GLN A 231 4.88 32.74 3.00
C GLN A 231 3.85 31.70 3.54
N ALA A 232 2.57 32.08 3.64
CA ALA A 232 1.54 31.18 4.12
C ALA A 232 1.43 29.90 3.26
N VAL A 233 1.53 30.03 1.93
CA VAL A 233 1.51 28.87 1.01
C VAL A 233 2.78 28.04 1.15
N LYS A 234 3.96 28.70 1.22
CA LYS A 234 5.24 28.01 1.44
C LYS A 234 5.24 27.19 2.73
N HIS A 235 4.77 27.77 3.83
CA HIS A 235 4.73 27.07 5.13
C HIS A 235 3.79 25.85 5.10
N MET A 236 2.61 25.96 4.46
CA MET A 236 1.71 24.81 4.32
C MET A 236 2.35 23.66 3.56
N LEU A 237 2.98 23.93 2.41
CA LEU A 237 3.64 22.90 1.61
C LEU A 237 4.89 22.34 2.31
N ALA A 238 5.65 23.18 3.00
CA ALA A 238 6.82 22.75 3.77
C ALA A 238 6.43 21.83 4.94
N GLN A 239 5.32 22.10 5.64
CA GLN A 239 4.81 21.20 6.67
C GLN A 239 4.49 19.81 6.11
N ALA A 240 3.80 19.75 4.96
CA ALA A 240 3.52 18.48 4.31
C ALA A 240 4.80 17.73 3.90
N ALA A 241 5.80 18.45 3.37
CA ALA A 241 7.09 17.88 3.02
C ALA A 241 7.82 17.25 4.22
N ILE A 242 7.82 17.93 5.37
CA ILE A 242 8.44 17.44 6.61
C ILE A 242 7.77 16.14 7.07
N GLU A 243 6.43 16.10 7.12
CA GLU A 243 5.71 14.88 7.52
C GLU A 243 5.97 13.70 6.58
N ILE A 244 6.07 13.96 5.28
CA ILE A 244 6.41 12.93 4.28
C ILE A 244 7.82 12.38 4.55
N GLU A 245 8.82 13.23 4.79
CA GLU A 245 10.19 12.77 5.06
C GLU A 245 10.29 11.98 6.38
N PHE A 246 9.59 12.38 7.43
CA PHE A 246 9.51 11.57 8.66
C PHE A 246 8.83 10.23 8.43
N SER A 247 7.78 10.17 7.61
CA SER A 247 7.07 8.93 7.31
C SER A 247 7.94 7.92 6.55
N LYS A 248 8.84 8.38 5.68
CA LYS A 248 9.81 7.50 4.99
C LYS A 248 10.75 6.80 5.97
N ALA A 249 11.29 7.51 6.95
CA ALA A 249 12.20 6.93 7.93
C ALA A 249 11.53 5.81 8.73
N THR A 250 10.28 6.01 9.16
CA THR A 250 9.51 4.99 9.89
C THR A 250 9.12 3.82 8.99
N LEU A 251 8.80 4.06 7.71
CA LEU A 251 8.47 3.04 6.72
C LEU A 251 9.65 2.07 6.51
N TYR A 252 10.84 2.59 6.17
CA TYR A 252 12.00 1.75 5.91
C TYR A 252 12.49 1.02 7.15
N ARG A 253 12.37 1.64 8.33
CA ARG A 253 12.61 0.95 9.60
C ARG A 253 11.66 -0.23 9.79
N ALA A 254 10.39 -0.07 9.49
CA ALA A 254 9.39 -1.14 9.63
C ALA A 254 9.65 -2.27 8.64
N ALA A 255 9.96 -1.97 7.38
CA ALA A 255 10.32 -2.97 6.37
C ALA A 255 11.56 -3.78 6.81
N TYR A 256 12.63 -3.11 7.20
CA TYR A 256 13.85 -3.77 7.74
C TYR A 256 13.54 -4.63 8.97
N SER A 257 12.65 -4.18 9.84
CA SER A 257 12.23 -4.89 11.04
C SER A 257 11.51 -6.20 10.72
N LEU A 258 10.68 -6.20 9.66
CA LEU A 258 10.01 -7.41 9.16
C LEU A 258 10.97 -8.39 8.51
N ASP A 259 11.93 -7.92 7.70
CA ASP A 259 12.94 -8.76 7.06
C ASP A 259 13.85 -9.48 8.06
N ASN A 260 14.05 -8.88 9.23
CA ASN A 260 14.95 -9.41 10.27
C ASN A 260 14.18 -10.03 11.46
N ASP A 261 12.91 -10.35 11.31
CA ASP A 261 12.06 -10.95 12.36
C ASP A 261 12.22 -10.25 13.75
N ASN A 262 12.30 -8.89 13.73
CA ASN A 262 12.51 -8.11 14.93
C ASN A 262 11.33 -8.27 15.91
N PRO A 263 11.56 -8.47 17.22
CA PRO A 263 10.48 -8.61 18.21
C PRO A 263 9.51 -7.43 18.27
N LEU A 264 9.94 -6.23 17.87
CA LEU A 264 9.12 -5.02 17.81
C LEU A 264 8.50 -4.75 16.42
N GLN A 265 8.60 -5.69 15.47
CA GLN A 265 8.13 -5.50 14.08
C GLN A 265 6.68 -5.02 14.00
N LYS A 266 5.79 -5.51 14.85
CA LYS A 266 4.39 -5.08 14.89
C LYS A 266 4.25 -3.62 15.33
N LEU A 267 5.02 -3.19 16.33
CA LEU A 267 5.05 -1.79 16.78
C LEU A 267 5.60 -0.89 15.68
N HIS A 268 6.69 -1.29 15.03
CA HIS A 268 7.29 -0.53 13.93
C HIS A 268 6.34 -0.42 12.73
N ALA A 269 5.63 -1.50 12.37
CA ALA A 269 4.62 -1.49 11.30
C ALA A 269 3.45 -0.55 11.62
N ALA A 270 2.94 -0.59 12.87
CA ALA A 270 1.88 0.29 13.32
C ALA A 270 2.31 1.77 13.32
N GLN A 271 3.54 2.08 13.78
CA GLN A 271 4.09 3.44 13.76
C GLN A 271 4.26 3.95 12.32
N ALA A 272 4.82 3.13 11.42
CA ALA A 272 4.99 3.49 10.01
C ALA A 272 3.65 3.80 9.34
N LYS A 273 2.64 2.96 9.58
CA LYS A 273 1.30 3.16 9.03
C LYS A 273 0.64 4.43 9.60
N LEU A 274 0.73 4.65 10.90
CA LEU A 274 0.17 5.84 11.55
C LEU A 274 0.80 7.13 11.00
N GLN A 275 2.13 7.18 10.94
CA GLN A 275 2.87 8.33 10.42
C GLN A 275 2.55 8.60 8.93
N ALA A 276 2.41 7.53 8.12
CA ALA A 276 2.03 7.66 6.71
C ALA A 276 0.58 8.15 6.53
N ILE A 277 -0.35 7.76 7.43
CA ILE A 277 -1.71 8.33 7.47
C ILE A 277 -1.64 9.84 7.73
N ASP A 278 -0.90 10.28 8.75
CA ASP A 278 -0.79 11.69 9.12
C ASP A 278 -0.14 12.52 8.01
N ALA A 279 0.92 12.01 7.38
CA ALA A 279 1.56 12.63 6.22
C ALA A 279 0.58 12.79 5.05
N CYS A 280 -0.20 11.75 4.74
CA CYS A 280 -1.17 11.79 3.65
C CYS A 280 -2.33 12.75 3.95
N GLU A 281 -2.79 12.84 5.18
CA GLU A 281 -3.82 13.79 5.60
C GLU A 281 -3.31 15.24 5.53
N MET A 282 -2.09 15.49 5.99
CA MET A 282 -1.46 16.81 5.92
C MET A 282 -1.25 17.23 4.46
N ALA A 283 -0.68 16.36 3.63
CA ALA A 283 -0.48 16.62 2.21
C ALA A 283 -1.82 16.90 1.50
N SER A 284 -2.84 16.07 1.74
CA SER A 284 -4.17 16.24 1.14
C SER A 284 -4.81 17.57 1.54
N ARG A 285 -4.85 17.90 2.83
CA ARG A 285 -5.45 19.13 3.35
C ARG A 285 -4.75 20.38 2.83
N ASN A 286 -3.43 20.41 2.93
CA ASN A 286 -2.63 21.57 2.54
C ASN A 286 -2.65 21.77 1.02
N SER A 287 -2.63 20.69 0.25
CA SER A 287 -2.72 20.76 -1.22
C SER A 287 -4.11 21.22 -1.69
N MET A 288 -5.18 20.71 -1.10
CA MET A 288 -6.54 21.21 -1.38
C MET A 288 -6.67 22.70 -1.07
N GLN A 289 -6.16 23.14 0.08
CA GLN A 289 -6.16 24.56 0.46
C GLN A 289 -5.36 25.42 -0.53
N ALA A 290 -4.20 24.94 -0.98
CA ALA A 290 -3.35 25.65 -1.94
C ALA A 290 -4.00 25.80 -3.33
N HIS A 291 -4.80 24.80 -3.75
CA HIS A 291 -5.57 24.88 -5.00
C HIS A 291 -6.83 25.75 -4.89
N GLY A 292 -7.33 25.99 -3.66
CA GLY A 292 -8.58 26.72 -3.44
C GLY A 292 -9.76 26.01 -4.10
N ALA A 293 -10.67 26.77 -4.75
CA ALA A 293 -11.86 26.21 -5.40
C ALA A 293 -11.51 25.17 -6.50
N MET A 294 -10.40 25.34 -7.19
CA MET A 294 -9.95 24.40 -8.24
C MET A 294 -9.69 22.99 -7.71
N GLY A 295 -9.20 22.85 -6.47
CA GLY A 295 -8.97 21.55 -5.86
C GLY A 295 -10.22 20.68 -5.69
N TYR A 296 -11.41 21.27 -5.74
CA TYR A 296 -12.70 20.56 -5.65
C TYR A 296 -13.28 20.18 -7.01
N THR A 297 -12.65 20.58 -8.10
CA THR A 297 -13.14 20.30 -9.46
C THR A 297 -12.57 19.00 -10.01
N TRP A 298 -13.29 18.40 -10.99
CA TRP A 298 -12.83 17.23 -11.74
C TRP A 298 -11.73 17.55 -12.76
N GLU A 299 -11.46 18.82 -12.99
CA GLU A 299 -10.43 19.29 -13.93
C GLU A 299 -9.01 19.04 -13.41
N MET A 300 -8.86 18.98 -12.06
CA MET A 300 -7.58 18.76 -11.41
C MET A 300 -7.42 17.28 -11.05
N ASP A 301 -6.27 16.68 -11.38
CA ASP A 301 -5.96 15.28 -11.07
C ASP A 301 -5.80 14.98 -9.58
N LEU A 302 -5.73 16.02 -8.76
CA LEU A 302 -5.50 15.92 -7.32
C LEU A 302 -6.48 14.96 -6.62
N HIS A 303 -7.75 14.93 -7.05
CA HIS A 303 -8.79 14.10 -6.47
C HIS A 303 -8.50 12.58 -6.61
N ILE A 304 -7.77 12.14 -7.65
CA ILE A 304 -7.41 10.74 -7.88
C ILE A 304 -6.58 10.25 -6.69
N PHE A 305 -5.54 11.00 -6.35
CA PHE A 305 -4.58 10.65 -5.30
C PHE A 305 -5.18 10.78 -3.91
N ILE A 306 -5.98 11.82 -3.66
CA ILE A 306 -6.67 12.02 -2.37
C ILE A 306 -7.67 10.88 -2.10
N ARG A 307 -8.48 10.48 -3.07
CA ARG A 307 -9.44 9.36 -2.94
C ARG A 307 -8.73 8.04 -2.68
N ARG A 308 -7.62 7.77 -3.38
CA ARG A 308 -6.78 6.62 -3.13
C ARG A 308 -6.23 6.64 -1.70
N GLY A 309 -5.75 7.79 -1.22
CA GLY A 309 -5.30 7.98 0.16
C GLY A 309 -6.41 7.67 1.17
N TRP A 310 -7.64 8.14 0.95
CA TRP A 310 -8.79 7.83 1.82
C TRP A 310 -9.07 6.33 1.90
N SER A 311 -8.94 5.60 0.80
CA SER A 311 -9.12 4.15 0.78
C SER A 311 -8.00 3.44 1.58
N TYR A 312 -6.73 3.76 1.31
CA TYR A 312 -5.61 3.10 1.98
C TYR A 312 -5.46 3.42 3.47
N LYS A 313 -5.99 4.54 3.96
CA LYS A 313 -6.04 4.86 5.40
C LYS A 313 -6.89 3.87 6.21
N GLN A 314 -7.84 3.20 5.58
CA GLN A 314 -8.82 2.34 6.27
C GLN A 314 -8.40 0.86 6.31
N VAL A 315 -7.59 0.40 5.35
CA VAL A 315 -7.19 -1.00 5.24
C VAL A 315 -5.95 -1.29 6.09
N TRP A 316 -5.85 -2.48 6.62
CA TRP A 316 -4.74 -2.94 7.47
C TRP A 316 -4.51 -2.07 8.72
N GLY A 317 -5.60 -1.59 9.31
CA GLY A 317 -5.62 -0.74 10.50
C GLY A 317 -5.84 0.74 10.18
N ASN A 318 -6.93 1.28 10.72
CA ASN A 318 -7.20 2.71 10.70
C ASN A 318 -6.48 3.45 11.85
N LYS A 319 -6.47 4.79 11.78
CA LYS A 319 -5.75 5.64 12.73
C LYS A 319 -6.06 5.31 14.20
N SER A 320 -7.34 5.24 14.57
CA SER A 320 -7.75 5.01 15.96
C SER A 320 -7.30 3.65 16.49
N LEU A 321 -7.37 2.61 15.64
CA LEU A 321 -6.92 1.27 16.03
C LEU A 321 -5.39 1.24 16.23
N LEU A 322 -4.63 1.91 15.36
CA LEU A 322 -3.18 1.98 15.47
C LEU A 322 -2.72 2.79 16.69
N GLU A 323 -3.36 3.94 16.97
CA GLU A 323 -3.11 4.76 18.16
C GLU A 323 -3.35 3.96 19.44
N ASN A 324 -4.49 3.28 19.54
CA ASN A 324 -4.82 2.44 20.70
C ASN A 324 -3.82 1.30 20.86
N TYR A 325 -3.41 0.67 19.77
CA TYR A 325 -2.41 -0.40 19.82
C TYR A 325 -1.06 0.11 20.34
N ILE A 326 -0.57 1.22 19.81
CA ILE A 326 0.72 1.82 20.19
C ILE A 326 0.67 2.25 21.66
N MET A 327 -0.41 2.93 22.12
CA MET A 327 -0.57 3.34 23.50
C MET A 327 -0.58 2.14 24.46
N ASN A 328 -1.32 1.08 24.12
CA ASN A 328 -1.34 -0.14 24.93
C ASN A 328 0.04 -0.83 25.04
N GLN A 329 0.89 -0.71 24.00
CA GLN A 329 2.25 -1.23 24.07
C GLN A 329 3.13 -0.37 24.97
N LEU A 330 3.02 0.95 24.87
CA LEU A 330 3.78 1.89 25.72
C LEU A 330 3.41 1.78 27.19
N GLU A 331 2.16 1.48 27.53
CA GLU A 331 1.71 1.28 28.91
C GLU A 331 2.23 -0.03 29.51
N LYS A 332 2.33 -1.09 28.69
CA LYS A 332 2.77 -2.41 29.16
C LYS A 332 4.27 -2.54 29.30
N ASP A 333 5.01 -1.99 28.37
CA ASP A 333 6.45 -2.19 28.26
C ASP A 333 7.05 -0.98 27.55
N LEU A 334 7.48 0.01 28.34
CA LEU A 334 8.17 1.18 27.79
C LEU A 334 9.46 0.72 27.09
N PRO A 335 9.55 0.80 25.76
CA PRO A 335 10.77 0.43 25.08
C PRO A 335 11.91 1.30 25.61
N LYS A 336 13.09 0.69 25.81
CA LYS A 336 14.28 1.45 26.16
C LYS A 336 14.52 2.52 25.11
N LEU A 337 14.48 3.78 25.53
CA LEU A 337 14.66 4.93 24.64
C LEU A 337 16.14 5.28 24.51
N GLY A 338 16.53 5.74 23.33
CA GLY A 338 17.87 6.21 23.03
C GLY A 338 18.47 5.60 21.76
N SER A 339 19.50 6.24 21.24
CA SER A 339 20.14 5.84 19.97
C SER A 339 20.65 4.40 19.96
N THR A 340 21.09 3.90 21.11
CA THR A 340 21.58 2.53 21.29
C THR A 340 20.50 1.46 21.08
N TYR A 341 19.22 1.81 21.29
CA TYR A 341 18.09 0.88 21.22
C TYR A 341 17.22 1.06 19.98
N THR A 342 17.56 1.99 19.09
CA THR A 342 16.75 2.31 17.91
C THR A 342 16.64 1.14 16.92
N PHE A 343 17.63 0.24 16.93
CA PHE A 343 17.77 -0.86 15.96
C PHE A 343 17.91 -2.25 16.63
N LEU A 344 17.59 -2.34 17.90
CA LEU A 344 17.53 -3.62 18.61
C LEU A 344 16.18 -4.28 18.47
#